data_cdc4af797313eeffa314ad1c7cf4d95f
#
_entry.id   cdc4af797313eeffa314ad1c7cf4d95f
#
_cell.length_a   1.000
_cell.length_b   1.000
_cell.length_c   1.000
_cell.angle_alpha   90.00
_cell.angle_beta   90.00
_cell.angle_gamma   90.00
#
_symmetry.space_group_name_H-M   'P 1'
#
loop_
_entity.id
_entity.type
_entity.pdbx_description
1 polymer ?
#
loop_
_entity_poly.entity_id
_entity_poly.type
_entity_poly.pdbx_seq_one_letter_code
_entity_poly.pdbx_strand_id
1 'polypeptide(L)' 'MEALEVLGLKENCSQDDVKSAHKKLIKNIHPDQGGSDWLAAKINRAKDILLGS' A
#
# COMPACT_ATOMS: atom_id res chain seq x y z
N MET A 1 2.94 13.05 2.70
CA MET A 1 3.73 11.91 3.18
C MET A 1 3.77 10.84 2.10
N GLU A 2 4.94 10.31 1.82
CA GLU A 2 5.11 9.36 0.71
C GLU A 2 4.27 8.09 0.86
N ALA A 3 4.15 7.57 2.08
CA ALA A 3 3.36 6.36 2.32
C ALA A 3 1.89 6.57 1.92
N LEU A 4 1.34 7.74 2.20
CA LEU A 4 -0.02 8.07 1.79
C LEU A 4 -0.14 8.14 0.27
N GLU A 5 0.85 8.73 -0.38
CA GLU A 5 0.86 8.83 -1.84
C GLU A 5 0.92 7.47 -2.51
N VAL A 6 1.72 6.56 -1.96
CA VAL A 6 1.84 5.20 -2.49
C VAL A 6 0.49 4.50 -2.48
N LEU A 7 -0.28 4.70 -1.42
CA LEU A 7 -1.60 4.07 -1.27
C LEU A 7 -2.73 4.90 -1.85
N GLY A 8 -2.45 6.12 -2.30
CA GLY A 8 -3.47 7.01 -2.85
C GLY A 8 -4.45 7.54 -1.82
N LEU A 9 -3.98 7.70 -0.58
CA LEU A 9 -4.81 8.12 0.53
C LEU A 9 -4.52 9.56 0.95
N LYS A 10 -5.46 10.13 1.71
CA LYS A 10 -5.31 11.46 2.30
C LYS A 10 -4.83 11.36 3.74
N GLU A 11 -4.31 12.47 4.27
CA GLU A 11 -3.76 12.49 5.63
C GLU A 11 -4.80 12.16 6.70
N ASN A 12 -6.07 12.45 6.45
CA ASN A 12 -7.14 12.18 7.41
C ASN A 12 -7.78 10.81 7.25
N CYS A 13 -7.14 9.90 6.52
CA CYS A 13 -7.67 8.56 6.34
C CYS A 13 -7.61 7.75 7.63
N SER A 14 -8.51 6.77 7.76
CA SER A 14 -8.55 5.87 8.90
C SER A 14 -7.62 4.67 8.67
N GLN A 15 -7.40 3.89 9.74
CA GLN A 15 -6.66 2.64 9.61
C GLN A 15 -7.36 1.66 8.66
N ASP A 16 -8.68 1.65 8.68
CA ASP A 16 -9.45 0.81 7.76
C ASP A 16 -9.21 1.22 6.31
N ASP A 17 -9.11 2.52 6.05
CA ASP A 17 -8.79 3.02 4.72
C ASP A 17 -7.43 2.52 4.25
N VAL A 18 -6.43 2.52 5.15
CA VAL A 18 -5.10 2.04 4.85
C VAL A 18 -5.14 0.54 4.51
N LYS A 19 -5.83 -0.25 5.32
CA LYS A 19 -5.95 -1.70 5.09
C LYS A 19 -6.66 -1.99 3.78
N SER A 20 -7.74 -1.27 3.49
CA SER A 20 -8.50 -1.45 2.26
C SER A 20 -7.66 -1.10 1.04
N ALA A 21 -6.93 0.01 1.09
CA ALA A 21 -6.07 0.43 -0.01
C ALA A 21 -4.97 -0.58 -0.26
N HIS A 22 -4.33 -1.07 0.80
CA HIS A 22 -3.28 -2.08 0.70
C HIS A 22 -3.81 -3.34 0.02
N LYS A 23 -4.93 -3.85 0.50
CA LYS A 23 -5.53 -5.07 -0.05
C LYS A 23 -5.88 -4.91 -1.52
N LYS A 24 -6.47 -3.76 -1.87
CA LYS A 24 -6.88 -3.47 -3.23
C LYS A 24 -5.68 -3.40 -4.18
N LEU A 25 -4.62 -2.72 -3.75
CA LEU A 25 -3.42 -2.57 -4.56
C LEU A 25 -2.69 -3.90 -4.74
N ILE A 26 -2.57 -4.69 -3.68
CA ILE A 26 -1.92 -6.00 -3.75
C ILE A 26 -2.71 -6.93 -4.69
N LYS A 27 -4.04 -6.87 -4.65
CA LYS A 27 -4.87 -7.68 -5.51
C LYS A 27 -4.67 -7.34 -6.99
N ASN A 28 -4.37 -6.10 -7.30
CA ASN A 28 -4.16 -5.64 -8.67
C ASN A 28 -2.75 -5.93 -9.20
N ILE A 29 -1.84 -6.40 -8.35
CA ILE A 29 -0.49 -6.76 -8.77
C ILE A 29 -0.48 -8.22 -9.23
N HIS A 30 -0.01 -8.43 -10.45
CA HIS A 30 0.09 -9.78 -11.01
C HIS A 30 1.49 -10.33 -10.73
N PRO A 31 1.61 -11.44 -9.98
CA PRO A 31 2.92 -11.94 -9.53
C PRO A 31 3.82 -12.45 -10.65
N ASP A 32 3.25 -12.72 -11.80
CA ASP A 32 4.02 -13.21 -12.95
C ASP A 32 4.59 -12.10 -13.82
N GLN A 33 4.36 -10.82 -13.46
CA GLN A 33 4.93 -9.68 -14.17
C GLN A 33 6.20 -9.19 -13.48
N GLY A 34 7.21 -8.85 -14.28
CA GLY A 34 8.45 -8.31 -13.75
C GLY A 34 8.20 -7.01 -12.98
N GLY A 35 8.84 -6.86 -11.82
CA GLY A 35 8.70 -5.67 -11.00
C GLY A 35 7.57 -5.71 -9.98
N SER A 36 6.72 -6.73 -10.01
CA SER A 36 5.62 -6.82 -9.07
C SER A 36 6.10 -7.02 -7.62
N ASP A 37 7.22 -7.73 -7.42
CA ASP A 37 7.79 -7.91 -6.10
C ASP A 37 8.24 -6.59 -5.49
N TRP A 38 8.87 -5.72 -6.29
CA TRP A 38 9.29 -4.41 -5.86
C TRP A 38 8.09 -3.55 -5.46
N LEU A 39 7.05 -3.57 -6.28
CA LEU A 39 5.85 -2.77 -6.02
C LEU A 39 5.12 -3.28 -4.78
N ALA A 40 5.01 -4.59 -4.62
CA ALA A 40 4.38 -5.19 -3.44
C ALA A 40 5.14 -4.80 -2.17
N ALA A 41 6.48 -4.84 -2.21
CA ALA A 41 7.31 -4.45 -1.07
C ALA A 41 7.07 -2.98 -0.70
N LYS A 42 6.97 -2.11 -1.70
CA LYS A 42 6.74 -0.69 -1.49
C LYS A 42 5.36 -0.44 -0.86
N ILE A 43 4.35 -1.13 -1.33
CA ILE A 43 2.99 -1.01 -0.79
C ILE A 43 2.93 -1.53 0.65
N ASN A 44 3.58 -2.67 0.92
CA ASN A 44 3.63 -3.23 2.27
C ASN A 44 4.33 -2.28 3.24
N ARG A 45 5.43 -1.67 2.81
CA ARG A 45 6.17 -0.72 3.64
C ARG A 45 5.31 0.50 3.96
N ALA A 46 4.59 1.02 2.97
CA ALA A 46 3.71 2.16 3.19
C ALA A 46 2.64 1.83 4.21
N LYS A 47 2.04 0.65 4.11
CA LYS A 47 1.05 0.19 5.09
C LYS A 47 1.64 0.13 6.49
N ASP A 48 2.83 -0.46 6.64
CA ASP A 48 3.47 -0.60 7.93
C ASP A 48 3.76 0.76 8.57
N ILE A 49 4.23 1.71 7.78
CA ILE A 49 4.50 3.06 8.25
C ILE A 49 3.22 3.70 8.79
N LEU A 50 2.13 3.56 8.07
CA LEU A 50 0.86 4.21 8.44
C LEU A 50 0.15 3.51 9.59
N LEU A 51 0.32 2.21 9.73
CA LEU A 51 -0.31 1.44 10.80
C LEU A 51 0.60 1.24 12.01
N GLY A 52 1.86 1.63 11.93
CA GLY A 52 2.79 1.50 13.03
C GLY A 52 3.25 0.07 13.31
N SER A 53 3.17 -0.78 12.32
CA SER A 53 3.54 -2.19 12.52
C SER A 53 4.41 -2.71 11.39
#